data_8ab15c2f585ac42cf1b0f79016f18af1
#
_entry.id   8ab15c2f585ac42cf1b0f79016f18af1
#
_cell.length_a   1.000
_cell.length_b   1.000
_cell.length_c   1.000
_cell.angle_alpha   90.00
_cell.angle_beta   90.00
_cell.angle_gamma   90.00
#
_symmetry.space_group_name_H-M   'P 1'
#
loop_
_entity.id
_entity.type
_entity.pdbx_description
1 polymer ?
#
loop_
_entity_poly.entity_id
_entity_poly.type
_entity_poly.pdbx_seq_one_letter_code
_entity_poly.pdbx_strand_id
1 'polypeptide(L)'
;MCGAELKPLPEGMQRVSRVLQDKGHPHAPVLLDDAARTAQQAADALGVGLGQIAKSIIFKRKPDAAAVLVITSGDRRVDEAKVQALVCGNGQKLGRADAGFVKASTGFSIGGVSPVGHAVTPVTLIDRDLLRFDEIWAAAGHPHGVFKLHPTDLAHLTGAPVVDVAQGEAA
;
A
#
# COMPACT_ATOMS: atom_id res chain seq x y z
N MET A 1 -34.76 0.77 -14.21
CA MET A 1 -33.83 0.58 -14.28
C MET A 1 -33.44 -0.38 -13.90
N CYS A 2 -33.54 -1.06 -14.08
CA CYS A 2 -33.06 -1.81 -13.64
C CYS A 2 -32.09 -2.00 -13.48
N GLY A 3 -31.91 -1.79 -13.18
CA GLY A 3 -30.76 -1.74 -12.77
C GLY A 3 -29.89 -2.86 -12.83
N ALA A 4 -28.86 -2.72 -13.50
CA ALA A 4 -27.78 -3.63 -13.34
C ALA A 4 -27.49 -3.72 -11.85
N GLU A 5 -27.72 -4.85 -11.28
CA GLU A 5 -27.28 -5.11 -9.93
C GLU A 5 -25.79 -4.92 -9.90
N LEU A 6 -25.36 -3.77 -9.41
CA LEU A 6 -23.97 -3.56 -9.14
C LEU A 6 -23.56 -4.52 -8.04
N LYS A 7 -22.73 -5.49 -8.37
CA LYS A 7 -22.19 -6.36 -7.35
C LYS A 7 -21.48 -5.50 -6.31
N PRO A 8 -21.73 -5.71 -5.02
CA PRO A 8 -21.01 -4.95 -4.01
C PRO A 8 -19.51 -5.21 -4.13
N LEU A 9 -18.70 -4.20 -3.85
CA LEU A 9 -17.26 -4.35 -3.80
C LEU A 9 -16.89 -5.38 -2.72
N PRO A 10 -15.76 -6.09 -2.89
CA PRO A 10 -15.23 -6.94 -1.81
C PRO A 10 -15.11 -6.15 -0.50
N GLU A 11 -15.26 -6.84 0.61
CA GLU A 11 -15.31 -6.21 1.94
C GLU A 11 -14.11 -5.31 2.22
N GLY A 12 -12.90 -5.75 1.88
CA GLY A 12 -11.71 -4.92 2.05
C GLY A 12 -11.77 -3.63 1.26
N MET A 13 -12.32 -3.69 0.03
CA MET A 13 -12.49 -2.49 -0.80
C MET A 13 -13.56 -1.56 -0.25
N GLN A 14 -14.62 -2.09 0.31
CA GLN A 14 -15.65 -1.27 0.96
C GLN A 14 -15.06 -0.47 2.11
N ARG A 15 -14.20 -1.11 2.90
CA ARG A 15 -13.53 -0.44 4.03
C ARG A 15 -12.61 0.68 3.54
N VAL A 16 -11.81 0.41 2.52
CA VAL A 16 -10.92 1.42 1.92
C VAL A 16 -11.74 2.56 1.34
N SER A 17 -12.80 2.24 0.59
CA SER A 17 -13.68 3.26 0.00
C SER A 17 -14.24 4.21 1.06
N ARG A 18 -14.68 3.66 2.19
CA ARG A 18 -15.20 4.48 3.29
C ARG A 18 -14.13 5.43 3.84
N VAL A 19 -12.93 4.93 4.08
CA VAL A 19 -11.83 5.76 4.59
C VAL A 19 -11.49 6.87 3.60
N LEU A 20 -11.42 6.54 2.31
CA LEU A 20 -11.14 7.55 1.28
C LEU A 20 -12.21 8.63 1.23
N GLN A 21 -13.49 8.25 1.31
CA GLN A 21 -14.60 9.20 1.34
C GLN A 21 -14.54 10.09 2.58
N ASP A 22 -14.27 9.50 3.74
CA ASP A 22 -14.19 10.24 5.01
C ASP A 22 -13.05 11.26 4.99
N LYS A 23 -11.99 10.99 4.26
CA LYS A 23 -10.84 11.89 4.12
C LYS A 23 -10.96 12.82 2.91
N GLY A 24 -12.06 12.76 2.17
CA GLY A 24 -12.31 13.65 1.04
C GLY A 24 -11.50 13.33 -0.21
N HIS A 25 -11.02 12.09 -0.35
CA HIS A 25 -10.27 11.69 -1.53
C HIS A 25 -11.18 11.61 -2.77
N PRO A 26 -10.79 12.23 -3.91
CA PRO A 26 -11.69 12.35 -5.07
C PRO A 26 -11.86 11.09 -5.91
N HIS A 27 -11.01 10.06 -5.71
CA HIS A 27 -11.03 8.85 -6.54
C HIS A 27 -11.46 7.63 -5.75
N ALA A 28 -12.53 6.98 -6.20
CA ALA A 28 -13.01 5.74 -5.61
C ALA A 28 -12.17 4.55 -6.07
N PRO A 29 -12.10 3.47 -5.28
CA PRO A 29 -11.47 2.23 -5.72
C PRO A 29 -12.13 1.66 -6.96
N VAL A 30 -11.32 1.04 -7.81
CA VAL A 30 -11.78 0.31 -8.99
C VAL A 30 -11.27 -1.13 -8.94
N LEU A 31 -12.07 -2.05 -9.46
CA LEU A 31 -11.72 -3.46 -9.50
C LEU A 31 -11.17 -3.78 -10.90
N LEU A 32 -9.94 -4.27 -10.94
CA LEU A 32 -9.31 -4.68 -12.18
C LEU A 32 -9.74 -6.10 -12.58
N ASP A 33 -9.48 -6.45 -13.83
CA ASP A 33 -9.70 -7.80 -14.34
C ASP A 33 -8.86 -8.80 -13.53
N ASP A 34 -9.37 -10.02 -13.37
CA ASP A 34 -8.69 -11.12 -12.65
C ASP A 34 -7.30 -11.45 -13.23
N ALA A 35 -7.01 -11.06 -14.47
CA ALA A 35 -5.70 -11.24 -15.06
C ALA A 35 -4.61 -10.36 -14.44
N ALA A 36 -4.97 -9.27 -13.75
CA ALA A 36 -4.01 -8.32 -13.17
C ALA A 36 -3.56 -8.81 -11.79
N ARG A 37 -2.67 -9.80 -11.77
CA ARG A 37 -2.21 -10.45 -10.52
C ARG A 37 -0.89 -9.92 -9.99
N THR A 38 -0.09 -9.29 -10.84
CA THR A 38 1.21 -8.72 -10.46
C THR A 38 1.17 -7.22 -10.60
N ALA A 39 2.14 -6.53 -10.00
CA ALA A 39 2.27 -5.08 -10.15
C ALA A 39 2.43 -4.70 -11.63
N GLN A 40 3.21 -5.49 -12.41
CA GLN A 40 3.38 -5.23 -13.83
C GLN A 40 2.06 -5.39 -14.59
N GLN A 41 1.31 -6.44 -14.29
CA GLN A 41 0.01 -6.65 -14.94
C GLN A 41 -0.99 -5.55 -14.58
N ALA A 42 -0.97 -5.08 -13.34
CA ALA A 42 -1.80 -3.96 -12.92
C ALA A 42 -1.41 -2.68 -13.68
N ALA A 43 -0.12 -2.40 -13.79
CA ALA A 43 0.38 -1.25 -14.53
C ALA A 43 -0.04 -1.33 -16.01
N ASP A 44 0.08 -2.50 -16.63
CA ASP A 44 -0.33 -2.72 -18.01
C ASP A 44 -1.83 -2.48 -18.19
N ALA A 45 -2.64 -3.00 -17.28
CA ALA A 45 -4.10 -2.83 -17.33
C ALA A 45 -4.53 -1.37 -17.17
N LEU A 46 -3.77 -0.61 -16.38
CA LEU A 46 -4.06 0.81 -16.13
C LEU A 46 -3.40 1.74 -17.14
N GLY A 47 -2.51 1.22 -17.99
CA GLY A 47 -1.81 2.04 -18.97
C GLY A 47 -0.75 2.95 -18.35
N VAL A 48 -0.15 2.54 -17.24
CA VAL A 48 0.86 3.32 -16.52
C VAL A 48 2.17 2.52 -16.41
N GLY A 49 3.24 3.20 -16.01
CA GLY A 49 4.53 2.53 -15.76
C GLY A 49 4.52 1.75 -14.45
N LEU A 50 5.36 0.73 -14.37
CA LEU A 50 5.49 -0.10 -13.17
C LEU A 50 5.79 0.73 -11.92
N GLY A 51 6.63 1.76 -12.05
CA GLY A 51 6.98 2.64 -10.94
C GLY A 51 5.80 3.41 -10.36
N GLN A 52 4.72 3.55 -11.12
CA GLN A 52 3.50 4.23 -10.67
C GLN A 52 2.60 3.35 -9.82
N ILE A 53 2.93 2.07 -9.66
CA ILE A 53 2.24 1.19 -8.72
C ILE A 53 2.89 1.36 -7.36
N ALA A 54 2.12 1.87 -6.41
CA ALA A 54 2.58 2.04 -5.02
C ALA A 54 2.33 0.73 -4.27
N LYS A 55 3.39 -0.03 -4.05
CA LYS A 55 3.32 -1.31 -3.32
C LYS A 55 3.31 -1.05 -1.83
N SER A 56 2.44 -1.76 -1.11
CA SER A 56 2.39 -1.74 0.34
C SER A 56 3.01 -3.04 0.87
N ILE A 57 4.13 -2.91 1.57
CA ILE A 57 4.88 -4.05 2.09
C ILE A 57 4.84 -3.99 3.61
N ILE A 58 4.47 -5.11 4.25
CA ILE A 58 4.36 -5.21 5.70
C ILE A 58 5.57 -5.95 6.25
N PHE A 59 6.19 -5.35 7.26
CA PHE A 59 7.20 -5.97 8.09
C PHE A 59 6.67 -6.08 9.52
N LYS A 60 7.30 -6.94 10.30
CA LYS A 60 7.00 -7.10 11.73
C LYS A 60 8.18 -6.62 12.55
N ARG A 61 7.96 -5.66 13.44
CA ARG A 61 8.98 -5.23 14.37
C ARG A 61 8.96 -6.14 15.61
N LYS A 62 10.11 -6.58 16.05
CA LYS A 62 10.24 -7.44 17.23
C LYS A 62 10.97 -6.68 18.33
N PRO A 63 10.70 -6.92 19.62
CA PRO A 63 9.78 -7.93 20.16
C PRO A 63 8.32 -7.48 20.30
N ASP A 64 8.00 -6.21 20.02
CA ASP A 64 6.66 -5.66 20.27
C ASP A 64 5.60 -6.09 19.25
N ALA A 65 5.99 -6.77 18.18
CA ALA A 65 5.11 -7.26 17.13
C ALA A 65 4.30 -6.15 16.43
N ALA A 66 4.84 -4.95 16.38
CA ALA A 66 4.19 -3.85 15.65
C ALA A 66 4.31 -4.08 14.13
N ALA A 67 3.24 -3.80 13.41
CA ALA A 67 3.26 -3.81 11.95
C ALA A 67 3.96 -2.56 11.43
N VAL A 68 4.85 -2.73 10.46
CA VAL A 68 5.52 -1.63 9.77
C VAL A 68 5.12 -1.70 8.30
N LEU A 69 4.48 -0.64 7.83
CA LEU A 69 4.03 -0.52 6.46
C LEU A 69 4.99 0.38 5.69
N VAL A 70 5.57 -0.17 4.62
CA VAL A 70 6.42 0.61 3.71
C VAL A 70 5.73 0.69 2.37
N ILE A 71 5.47 1.91 1.90
CA ILE A 71 4.83 2.16 0.62
C ILE A 71 5.91 2.58 -0.35
N THR A 72 6.17 1.76 -1.37
CA THR A 72 7.26 1.94 -2.31
C THR A 72 6.81 1.80 -3.75
N SER A 73 7.58 2.37 -4.66
CA SER A 73 7.33 2.28 -6.09
C SER A 73 7.51 0.85 -6.60
N GLY A 74 6.69 0.42 -7.54
CA GLY A 74 6.69 -0.94 -8.07
C GLY A 74 8.01 -1.35 -8.73
N ASP A 75 8.81 -0.40 -9.18
CA ASP A 75 10.11 -0.64 -9.79
C ASP A 75 11.29 -0.50 -8.81
N ARG A 76 11.00 -0.39 -7.52
CA ARG A 76 12.00 -0.28 -6.46
C ARG A 76 11.87 -1.43 -5.47
N ARG A 77 12.96 -1.71 -4.77
CA ARG A 77 12.96 -2.68 -3.66
C ARG A 77 13.21 -1.95 -2.36
N VAL A 78 12.56 -2.39 -1.30
CA VAL A 78 12.78 -1.84 0.02
C VAL A 78 14.17 -2.22 0.52
N ASP A 79 14.89 -1.25 1.07
CA ASP A 79 16.12 -1.49 1.80
C ASP A 79 15.75 -1.68 3.28
N GLU A 80 15.76 -2.93 3.74
CA GLU A 80 15.32 -3.27 5.09
C GLU A 80 16.21 -2.62 6.15
N ALA A 81 17.50 -2.45 5.88
CA ALA A 81 18.40 -1.78 6.81
C ALA A 81 18.02 -0.32 7.02
N LYS A 82 17.65 0.38 5.94
CA LYS A 82 17.18 1.76 6.04
C LYS A 82 15.88 1.85 6.85
N VAL A 83 14.95 0.93 6.61
CA VAL A 83 13.68 0.89 7.36
C VAL A 83 13.95 0.60 8.83
N GLN A 84 14.78 -0.39 9.14
CA GLN A 84 15.12 -0.74 10.52
C GLN A 84 15.73 0.45 11.27
N ALA A 85 16.63 1.19 10.61
CA ALA A 85 17.25 2.36 11.21
C ALA A 85 16.24 3.44 11.57
N LEU A 86 15.14 3.55 10.81
CA LEU A 86 14.11 4.57 11.04
C LEU A 86 13.06 4.16 12.06
N VAL A 87 12.70 2.87 12.14
CA VAL A 87 11.55 2.44 12.94
C VAL A 87 11.90 1.59 14.14
N CYS A 88 13.14 1.10 14.27
CA CYS A 88 13.56 0.25 15.37
C CYS A 88 14.46 1.03 16.32
N GLY A 89 14.14 0.96 17.61
CA GLY A 89 15.01 1.45 18.67
C GLY A 89 15.91 0.35 19.22
N ASN A 90 16.57 0.64 20.35
CA ASN A 90 17.44 -0.34 21.02
C ASN A 90 16.66 -1.61 21.36
N GLY A 91 17.22 -2.75 21.00
CA GLY A 91 16.62 -4.06 21.26
C GLY A 91 15.51 -4.44 20.30
N GLN A 92 15.21 -3.60 19.33
CA GLN A 92 14.19 -3.89 18.32
C GLN A 92 14.84 -4.29 17.00
N LYS A 93 14.16 -5.17 16.27
CA LYS A 93 14.60 -5.65 14.95
C LYS A 93 13.42 -5.70 14.00
N LEU A 94 13.69 -5.44 12.74
CA LEU A 94 12.72 -5.61 11.66
C LEU A 94 12.80 -7.04 11.14
N GLY A 95 11.66 -7.69 10.97
CA GLY A 95 11.56 -9.03 10.40
C GLY A 95 10.46 -9.13 9.38
N ARG A 96 10.42 -10.27 8.71
CA ARG A 96 9.37 -10.55 7.74
C ARG A 96 8.05 -10.77 8.44
N ALA A 97 6.96 -10.37 7.79
CA ALA A 97 5.60 -10.65 8.23
C ALA A 97 5.04 -11.79 7.39
N ASP A 98 4.54 -12.83 8.05
CA ASP A 98 3.87 -13.91 7.33
C ASP A 98 2.42 -13.53 7.00
N ALA A 99 1.74 -14.36 6.19
CA ALA A 99 0.39 -14.08 5.75
C ALA A 99 -0.61 -13.93 6.91
N GLY A 100 -0.45 -14.73 7.95
CA GLY A 100 -1.30 -14.66 9.14
C GLY A 100 -1.13 -13.33 9.88
N PHE A 101 0.10 -12.89 10.05
CA PHE A 101 0.38 -11.61 10.69
C PHE A 101 -0.17 -10.44 9.86
N VAL A 102 0.03 -10.47 8.55
CA VAL A 102 -0.50 -9.43 7.65
C VAL A 102 -2.02 -9.36 7.78
N LYS A 103 -2.71 -10.50 7.71
CA LYS A 103 -4.17 -10.52 7.82
C LYS A 103 -4.65 -10.03 9.17
N ALA A 104 -4.02 -10.47 10.25
CA ALA A 104 -4.42 -10.10 11.61
C ALA A 104 -4.18 -8.61 11.90
N SER A 105 -3.06 -8.07 11.47
CA SER A 105 -2.69 -6.67 11.77
C SER A 105 -3.36 -5.67 10.84
N THR A 106 -3.49 -6.00 9.55
CA THR A 106 -4.03 -5.06 8.56
C THR A 106 -5.51 -5.26 8.28
N GLY A 107 -5.99 -6.49 8.41
CA GLY A 107 -7.32 -6.88 7.96
C GLY A 107 -7.39 -7.20 6.47
N PHE A 108 -6.29 -7.04 5.75
CA PHE A 108 -6.19 -7.33 4.32
C PHE A 108 -5.34 -8.57 4.08
N SER A 109 -5.56 -9.23 2.96
CA SER A 109 -4.70 -10.34 2.52
C SER A 109 -3.48 -9.80 1.79
N ILE A 110 -2.39 -10.56 1.80
CA ILE A 110 -1.19 -10.24 1.02
C ILE A 110 -1.59 -10.01 -0.45
N GLY A 111 -1.02 -8.99 -1.06
CA GLY A 111 -1.35 -8.57 -2.42
C GLY A 111 -2.44 -7.53 -2.50
N GLY A 112 -3.26 -7.42 -1.45
CA GLY A 112 -4.34 -6.44 -1.38
C GLY A 112 -4.21 -5.42 -0.27
N VAL A 113 -3.04 -5.31 0.34
CA VAL A 113 -2.83 -4.39 1.47
C VAL A 113 -2.89 -2.94 0.98
N SER A 114 -3.90 -2.22 1.46
CA SER A 114 -4.07 -0.80 1.19
C SER A 114 -3.14 0.05 2.07
N PRO A 115 -2.80 1.27 1.66
CA PRO A 115 -2.13 2.21 2.56
C PRO A 115 -3.02 2.72 3.68
N VAL A 116 -4.34 2.56 3.59
CA VAL A 116 -5.30 3.05 4.59
C VAL A 116 -6.29 1.95 5.01
N GLY A 117 -6.99 2.18 6.12
CA GLY A 117 -8.06 1.29 6.55
C GLY A 117 -7.58 0.04 7.30
N HIS A 118 -6.40 0.07 7.89
CA HIS A 118 -5.84 -1.06 8.63
C HIS A 118 -6.59 -1.32 9.92
N ALA A 119 -6.69 -2.59 10.30
CA ALA A 119 -7.32 -3.01 11.56
C ALA A 119 -6.56 -2.46 12.77
N VAL A 120 -5.24 -2.51 12.72
CA VAL A 120 -4.34 -1.90 13.71
C VAL A 120 -3.46 -0.92 12.96
N THR A 121 -3.40 0.33 13.43
CA THR A 121 -2.62 1.37 12.76
C THR A 121 -1.13 0.98 12.73
N PRO A 122 -0.54 0.81 11.55
CA PRO A 122 0.88 0.45 11.45
C PRO A 122 1.78 1.67 11.60
N VAL A 123 3.05 1.42 11.88
CA VAL A 123 4.10 2.42 11.66
C VAL A 123 4.28 2.48 10.15
N THR A 124 4.10 3.64 9.53
CA THR A 124 4.08 3.77 8.08
C THR A 124 5.21 4.68 7.58
N LEU A 125 5.87 4.25 6.53
CA LEU A 125 6.88 5.02 5.80
C LEU A 125 6.52 5.07 4.32
N ILE A 126 6.72 6.22 3.70
CA ILE A 126 6.48 6.42 2.27
C ILE A 126 7.82 6.66 1.59
N ASP A 127 8.13 5.86 0.57
CA ASP A 127 9.36 6.04 -0.17
C ASP A 127 9.29 7.31 -1.02
N ARG A 128 10.31 8.16 -0.89
CA ARG A 128 10.40 9.43 -1.61
C ARG A 128 10.40 9.26 -3.14
N ASP A 129 10.84 8.11 -3.65
CA ASP A 129 10.88 7.86 -5.09
C ASP A 129 9.49 7.88 -5.75
N LEU A 130 8.43 7.67 -4.96
CA LEU A 130 7.06 7.81 -5.47
C LEU A 130 6.75 9.24 -5.92
N LEU A 131 7.45 10.24 -5.39
CA LEU A 131 7.24 11.63 -5.75
C LEU A 131 7.71 11.99 -7.16
N ARG A 132 8.37 11.06 -7.87
CA ARG A 132 8.74 11.23 -9.28
C ARG A 132 7.52 11.34 -10.20
N PHE A 133 6.37 10.87 -9.74
CA PHE A 133 5.16 10.77 -10.55
C PHE A 133 4.09 11.76 -10.08
N ASP A 134 3.21 12.14 -11.01
CA ASP A 134 2.02 12.94 -10.68
C ASP A 134 0.84 12.04 -10.33
N GLU A 135 0.84 10.82 -10.84
CA GLU A 135 -0.24 9.85 -10.63
C GLU A 135 0.35 8.52 -10.24
N ILE A 136 -0.15 7.95 -9.15
CA ILE A 136 0.17 6.60 -8.71
C ILE A 136 -1.10 5.83 -8.41
N TRP A 137 -0.97 4.51 -8.30
CA TRP A 137 -2.07 3.61 -8.00
C TRP A 137 -1.69 2.70 -6.84
N ALA A 138 -2.55 2.62 -5.85
CA ALA A 138 -2.32 1.80 -4.65
C ALA A 138 -3.40 0.72 -4.53
N ALA A 139 -3.06 -0.38 -3.86
CA ALA A 139 -4.02 -1.43 -3.58
C ALA A 139 -5.13 -0.91 -2.68
N ALA A 140 -6.34 -1.34 -2.96
CA ALA A 140 -7.55 -0.86 -2.31
C ALA A 140 -8.23 -1.93 -1.44
N GLY A 141 -7.45 -2.81 -0.84
CA GLY A 141 -7.99 -3.82 0.08
C GLY A 141 -8.40 -5.13 -0.58
N HIS A 142 -7.99 -5.35 -1.82
CA HIS A 142 -8.24 -6.58 -2.57
C HIS A 142 -7.13 -6.75 -3.60
N PRO A 143 -6.69 -7.97 -3.92
CA PRO A 143 -5.60 -8.17 -4.90
C PRO A 143 -5.83 -7.54 -6.27
N HIS A 144 -7.09 -7.37 -6.68
CA HIS A 144 -7.44 -6.73 -7.94
C HIS A 144 -8.04 -5.34 -7.77
N GLY A 145 -8.11 -4.85 -6.56
CA GLY A 145 -8.66 -3.52 -6.26
C GLY A 145 -7.56 -2.48 -6.17
N VAL A 146 -7.74 -1.35 -6.85
CA VAL A 146 -6.77 -0.25 -6.85
C VAL A 146 -7.50 1.09 -6.78
N PHE A 147 -6.80 2.11 -6.34
CA PHE A 147 -7.30 3.48 -6.42
C PHE A 147 -6.19 4.43 -6.86
N LYS A 148 -6.60 5.45 -7.57
CA LYS A 148 -5.70 6.47 -8.10
C LYS A 148 -5.50 7.58 -7.08
N LEU A 149 -4.26 8.08 -6.98
CA LEU A 149 -3.95 9.22 -6.12
C LEU A 149 -2.68 9.92 -6.61
N HIS A 150 -2.49 11.14 -6.16
CA HIS A 150 -1.23 11.84 -6.29
C HIS A 150 -0.31 11.38 -5.16
N PRO A 151 1.02 11.27 -5.37
CA PRO A 151 1.92 10.83 -4.30
C PRO A 151 1.81 11.62 -3.00
N THR A 152 1.56 12.93 -3.08
CA THR A 152 1.37 13.75 -1.86
C THR A 152 0.12 13.38 -1.08
N ASP A 153 -0.87 12.77 -1.75
CA ASP A 153 -2.07 12.30 -1.06
C ASP A 153 -1.77 11.18 -0.09
N LEU A 154 -0.73 10.37 -0.34
CA LEU A 154 -0.32 9.31 0.60
C LEU A 154 0.02 9.88 1.97
N ALA A 155 0.82 10.94 2.00
CA ALA A 155 1.20 11.58 3.27
C ALA A 155 -0.04 12.14 3.97
N HIS A 156 -0.95 12.75 3.22
CA HIS A 156 -2.20 13.28 3.77
C HIS A 156 -3.10 12.17 4.32
N LEU A 157 -3.26 11.08 3.56
CA LEU A 157 -4.13 9.97 3.94
C LEU A 157 -3.58 9.15 5.11
N THR A 158 -2.27 9.00 5.22
CA THR A 158 -1.64 8.13 6.21
C THR A 158 -1.03 8.89 7.38
N GLY A 159 -0.72 10.16 7.21
CA GLY A 159 0.05 10.93 8.19
C GLY A 159 1.51 10.50 8.28
N ALA A 160 1.99 9.70 7.34
CA ALA A 160 3.32 9.11 7.39
C ALA A 160 4.40 10.02 6.77
N PRO A 161 5.66 9.90 7.24
CA PRO A 161 6.76 10.65 6.65
C PRO A 161 7.17 10.08 5.29
N VAL A 162 7.65 10.96 4.41
CA VAL A 162 8.27 10.61 3.15
C VAL A 162 9.78 10.52 3.39
N VAL A 163 10.35 9.36 3.14
CA VAL A 163 11.72 9.03 3.52
C VAL A 163 12.42 8.22 2.43
N ASP A 164 13.73 8.08 2.54
CA ASP A 164 14.52 7.21 1.66
C ASP A 164 14.56 5.81 2.27
N VAL A 165 13.83 4.88 1.67
CA VAL A 165 13.78 3.48 2.10
C VAL A 165 13.96 2.48 0.96
N ALA A 166 14.24 2.95 -0.24
CA ALA A 166 14.52 2.08 -1.37
C ALA A 166 16.00 1.71 -1.41
N GLN A 167 16.30 0.53 -1.99
CA GLN A 167 17.68 0.18 -2.30
C GLN A 167 18.22 1.19 -3.28
N GLY A 168 19.46 1.63 -3.05
CA GLY A 168 20.12 2.57 -3.92
C GLY A 168 20.22 2.01 -5.33
N GLU A 169 20.02 2.88 -6.32
CA GLU A 169 20.37 2.50 -7.67
C GLU A 169 21.87 2.21 -7.70
N ALA A 170 22.22 1.11 -8.31
CA ALA A 170 23.60 0.91 -8.68
C ALA A 170 23.95 2.10 -9.58
N ALA A 171 24.74 2.97 -9.06
CA ALA A 171 25.15 4.16 -9.77
C ALA A 171 25.84 3.78 -11.08
#